data_51e9a0ea731bd3ed1e67f2a1743ae22a
#
_entry.id   51e9a0ea731bd3ed1e67f2a1743ae22a
#
_cell.length_a   1.000
_cell.length_b   1.000
_cell.length_c   1.000
_cell.angle_alpha   90.00
_cell.angle_beta   90.00
_cell.angle_gamma   90.00
#
_symmetry.space_group_name_H-M   'P 1'
#
loop_
_entity.id
_entity.type
_entity.pdbx_description
1 polymer ?
#
loop_
_entity_poly.entity_id
_entity_poly.type
_entity_poly.pdbx_seq_one_letter_code
_entity_poly.pdbx_strand_id
1 'polypeptide(L)'
;FRSDARVPLTQSAERTLYVRSGIVARGFALSLKPLAADLYWLRTIQHFGGDRITRRRDRPFELLQPLLDLTTTLDPKFVMAYRFGAIFLAEPPPGGPGRPEQAIALLEKGLVAQPNKWQYAYDIGFIHLWNLSDAKAAALWFKRAASMPGAPNWLGPVAATTMTEADPAAAALWLREMAASSSQPWVRAIAERRLAQLQAMQDIAQLEA
;
A
#
# COMPACT_ATOMS: atom_id res chain seq x y z
N PHE A 1 -29.93 -14.46 42.62
CA PHE A 1 -28.87 -13.44 42.78
C PHE A 1 -27.60 -13.99 42.16
N ARG A 2 -27.30 -13.60 40.93
CA ARG A 2 -26.00 -13.80 40.28
C ARG A 2 -25.42 -12.41 39.99
N SER A 3 -24.46 -12.01 40.79
CA SER A 3 -23.61 -10.86 40.53
C SER A 3 -22.67 -11.23 39.40
N ASP A 4 -22.97 -10.79 38.18
CA ASP A 4 -21.98 -10.70 37.11
C ASP A 4 -21.02 -9.55 37.45
N ALA A 5 -20.03 -9.83 38.28
CA ALA A 5 -18.88 -8.98 38.46
C ALA A 5 -18.06 -9.02 37.14
N ARG A 6 -18.42 -8.20 36.17
CA ARG A 6 -17.54 -7.87 35.03
C ARG A 6 -16.31 -7.20 35.63
N VAL A 7 -15.24 -7.97 35.74
CA VAL A 7 -13.90 -7.40 36.01
C VAL A 7 -13.65 -6.36 34.95
N PRO A 8 -13.48 -5.07 35.28
CA PRO A 8 -13.10 -4.07 34.32
C PRO A 8 -11.69 -4.44 33.86
N LEU A 9 -11.55 -5.02 32.64
CA LEU A 9 -10.26 -5.16 31.97
C LEU A 9 -9.70 -3.74 31.90
N THR A 10 -8.65 -3.51 32.65
CA THR A 10 -8.01 -2.21 32.77
C THR A 10 -7.56 -1.79 31.37
N GLN A 11 -8.27 -0.84 30.79
CA GLN A 11 -8.10 -0.33 29.44
C GLN A 11 -6.67 0.19 29.12
N SER A 12 -5.81 0.32 30.12
CA SER A 12 -4.42 0.72 30.03
C SER A 12 -3.48 -0.40 29.55
N ALA A 13 -3.81 -1.67 29.81
CA ALA A 13 -2.96 -2.80 29.45
C ALA A 13 -2.95 -3.07 27.92
N GLU A 14 -4.03 -2.71 27.22
CA GLU A 14 -4.15 -2.91 25.77
C GLU A 14 -3.29 -1.95 24.93
N ARG A 15 -2.84 -0.83 25.52
CA ARG A 15 -2.08 0.22 24.84
C ARG A 15 -0.57 0.18 25.08
N THR A 16 -0.06 -0.79 25.81
CA THR A 16 1.37 -0.90 26.09
C THR A 16 2.09 -1.70 25.00
N LEU A 17 3.12 -1.09 24.41
CA LEU A 17 4.14 -1.84 23.69
C LEU A 17 5.01 -2.55 24.72
N TYR A 18 5.09 -3.89 24.66
CA TYR A 18 6.01 -4.65 25.52
C TYR A 18 7.46 -4.32 25.24
N VAL A 19 7.78 -3.96 23.97
CA VAL A 19 9.10 -3.52 23.53
C VAL A 19 8.92 -2.31 22.62
N ARG A 20 9.64 -1.22 22.93
CA ARG A 20 9.52 0.06 22.18
C ARG A 20 10.31 0.09 20.88
N SER A 21 11.25 -0.79 20.69
CA SER A 21 12.14 -0.82 19.52
C SER A 21 12.19 -2.21 18.90
N GLY A 22 11.92 -2.30 17.59
CA GLY A 22 12.03 -3.53 16.82
C GLY A 22 13.43 -4.14 16.83
N ILE A 23 14.47 -3.31 16.92
CA ILE A 23 15.87 -3.77 17.00
C ILE A 23 16.11 -4.51 18.32
N VAL A 24 15.61 -3.95 19.43
CA VAL A 24 15.71 -4.59 20.77
C VAL A 24 14.87 -5.87 20.81
N ALA A 25 13.63 -5.84 20.30
CA ALA A 25 12.77 -7.01 20.19
C ALA A 25 13.44 -8.12 19.37
N ARG A 26 14.11 -7.78 18.28
CA ARG A 26 14.83 -8.72 17.41
C ARG A 26 16.00 -9.38 18.12
N GLY A 27 16.71 -8.67 18.99
CA GLY A 27 17.80 -9.21 19.81
C GLY A 27 17.32 -10.24 20.83
N PHE A 28 16.18 -9.97 21.48
CA PHE A 28 15.62 -10.86 22.50
C PHE A 28 14.84 -12.06 21.93
N ALA A 29 14.23 -11.92 20.75
CA ALA A 29 13.41 -12.98 20.18
C ALA A 29 14.20 -14.21 19.68
N LEU A 30 15.54 -14.10 19.54
CA LEU A 30 16.43 -15.20 19.13
C LEU A 30 15.83 -16.04 17.99
N SER A 31 15.56 -17.33 18.24
CA SER A 31 15.00 -18.29 17.27
C SER A 31 13.47 -18.16 17.08
N LEU A 32 12.79 -17.37 17.93
CA LEU A 32 11.32 -17.22 17.92
C LEU A 32 10.85 -15.92 17.23
N LYS A 33 11.70 -15.28 16.43
CA LYS A 33 11.37 -14.02 15.74
C LYS A 33 10.08 -14.06 14.92
N PRO A 34 9.80 -15.09 14.10
CA PRO A 34 8.56 -15.15 13.35
C PRO A 34 7.32 -15.22 14.27
N LEU A 35 7.40 -16.02 15.33
CA LEU A 35 6.31 -16.12 16.31
C LEU A 35 6.05 -14.79 17.01
N ALA A 36 7.10 -14.07 17.37
CA ALA A 36 6.97 -12.72 17.93
C ALA A 36 6.34 -11.73 16.92
N ALA A 37 6.71 -11.82 15.64
CA ALA A 37 6.09 -11.03 14.59
C ALA A 37 4.60 -11.33 14.44
N ASP A 38 4.20 -12.60 14.49
CA ASP A 38 2.78 -13.02 14.46
C ASP A 38 1.99 -12.44 15.64
N LEU A 39 2.56 -12.47 16.85
CA LEU A 39 1.92 -11.89 18.03
C LEU A 39 1.73 -10.38 17.91
N TYR A 40 2.73 -9.64 17.40
CA TYR A 40 2.61 -8.21 17.17
C TYR A 40 1.65 -7.89 16.02
N TRP A 41 1.57 -8.74 15.00
CA TRP A 41 0.58 -8.63 13.94
C TRP A 41 -0.84 -8.80 14.47
N LEU A 42 -1.11 -9.83 15.27
CA LEU A 42 -2.40 -10.03 15.91
C LEU A 42 -2.78 -8.82 16.77
N ARG A 43 -1.81 -8.27 17.51
CA ARG A 43 -2.01 -7.07 18.31
C ARG A 43 -2.31 -5.84 17.45
N THR A 44 -1.67 -5.73 16.29
CA THR A 44 -1.94 -4.67 15.31
C THR A 44 -3.41 -4.72 14.85
N ILE A 45 -3.89 -5.90 14.47
CA ILE A 45 -5.28 -6.11 14.05
C ILE A 45 -6.26 -5.77 15.17
N GLN A 46 -5.98 -6.24 16.40
CA GLN A 46 -6.82 -5.96 17.58
C GLN A 46 -6.86 -4.46 17.89
N HIS A 47 -5.72 -3.77 17.83
CA HIS A 47 -5.64 -2.33 18.05
C HIS A 47 -6.42 -1.55 16.98
N PHE A 48 -6.22 -1.86 15.70
CA PHE A 48 -6.95 -1.24 14.60
C PHE A 48 -8.46 -1.48 14.71
N GLY A 49 -8.88 -2.74 14.91
CA GLY A 49 -10.28 -3.11 15.05
C GLY A 49 -10.94 -2.50 16.31
N GLY A 50 -10.23 -2.50 17.43
CA GLY A 50 -10.70 -1.93 18.70
C GLY A 50 -10.94 -0.42 18.58
N ASP A 51 -9.99 0.32 18.02
CA ASP A 51 -10.12 1.77 17.86
C ASP A 51 -11.22 2.14 16.84
N ARG A 52 -11.39 1.34 15.77
CA ARG A 52 -12.46 1.50 14.78
C ARG A 52 -13.86 1.30 15.38
N ILE A 53 -14.04 0.28 16.23
CA ILE A 53 -15.34 -0.04 16.84
C ILE A 53 -15.68 0.96 17.95
N THR A 54 -14.71 1.28 18.82
CA THR A 54 -14.94 2.14 19.99
C THR A 54 -15.08 3.60 19.63
N ARG A 55 -14.76 4.02 18.40
CA ARG A 55 -14.75 5.43 17.94
C ARG A 55 -14.09 6.36 18.95
N ARG A 56 -13.01 5.92 19.58
CA ARG A 56 -12.31 6.70 20.60
C ARG A 56 -11.86 8.03 20.02
N ARG A 57 -12.19 9.11 20.74
CA ARG A 57 -11.84 10.48 20.34
C ARG A 57 -10.41 10.85 20.73
N ASP A 58 -9.82 10.18 21.71
CA ASP A 58 -8.49 10.49 22.24
C ASP A 58 -7.43 9.65 21.54
N ARG A 59 -6.67 10.25 20.64
CA ARG A 59 -5.53 9.64 19.91
C ARG A 59 -5.83 8.27 19.29
N PRO A 60 -6.81 8.18 18.38
CA PRO A 60 -7.13 6.92 17.72
C PRO A 60 -5.92 6.45 16.89
N PHE A 61 -5.73 5.14 16.83
CA PHE A 61 -4.68 4.48 16.05
C PHE A 61 -3.24 4.90 16.41
N GLU A 62 -2.97 5.34 17.63
CA GLU A 62 -1.65 5.83 18.05
C GLU A 62 -0.56 4.75 17.96
N LEU A 63 -0.88 3.51 18.32
CA LEU A 63 0.06 2.40 18.31
C LEU A 63 0.15 1.66 16.97
N LEU A 64 -0.68 2.02 15.98
CA LEU A 64 -0.75 1.28 14.72
C LEU A 64 0.60 1.25 13.99
N GLN A 65 1.20 2.41 13.76
CA GLN A 65 2.49 2.51 13.07
C GLN A 65 3.63 1.87 13.89
N PRO A 66 3.78 2.09 15.21
CA PRO A 66 4.79 1.39 16.00
C PRO A 66 4.63 -0.13 16.02
N LEU A 67 3.42 -0.66 16.07
CA LEU A 67 3.16 -2.10 16.02
C LEU A 67 3.54 -2.70 14.67
N LEU A 68 3.21 -2.02 13.56
CA LEU A 68 3.60 -2.42 12.22
C LEU A 68 5.11 -2.38 12.03
N ASP A 69 5.77 -1.35 12.56
CA ASP A 69 7.23 -1.25 12.50
C ASP A 69 7.92 -2.39 13.26
N LEU A 70 7.43 -2.72 14.47
CA LEU A 70 7.89 -3.88 15.23
C LEU A 70 7.71 -5.19 14.47
N THR A 71 6.49 -5.44 13.96
CA THR A 71 6.15 -6.65 13.20
C THR A 71 7.09 -6.84 12.03
N THR A 72 7.26 -5.81 11.20
CA THR A 72 8.08 -5.87 9.97
C THR A 72 9.58 -5.83 10.24
N THR A 73 10.01 -5.40 11.43
CA THR A 73 11.41 -5.49 11.86
C THR A 73 11.74 -6.88 12.38
N LEU A 74 10.81 -7.53 13.08
CA LEU A 74 10.95 -8.91 13.57
C LEU A 74 10.95 -9.91 12.41
N ASP A 75 10.02 -9.76 11.47
CA ASP A 75 9.98 -10.54 10.22
C ASP A 75 9.93 -9.63 8.98
N PRO A 76 11.08 -9.32 8.37
CA PRO A 76 11.15 -8.52 7.15
C PRO A 76 10.49 -9.16 5.92
N LYS A 77 10.08 -10.44 5.99
CA LYS A 77 9.39 -11.15 4.91
C LYS A 77 7.88 -11.26 5.13
N PHE A 78 7.35 -10.66 6.16
CA PHE A 78 5.92 -10.74 6.51
C PHE A 78 5.06 -9.86 5.59
N VAL A 79 4.80 -10.36 4.39
CA VAL A 79 4.08 -9.64 3.31
C VAL A 79 2.75 -9.07 3.77
N MET A 80 1.97 -9.82 4.57
CA MET A 80 0.66 -9.40 5.06
C MET A 80 0.75 -8.15 5.93
N ALA A 81 1.75 -8.05 6.81
CA ALA A 81 1.95 -6.90 7.67
C ALA A 81 2.25 -5.62 6.89
N TYR A 82 3.03 -5.71 5.81
CA TYR A 82 3.28 -4.57 4.93
C TYR A 82 2.01 -4.14 4.19
N ARG A 83 1.36 -5.05 3.49
CA ARG A 83 0.24 -4.72 2.60
C ARG A 83 -1.01 -4.30 3.34
N PHE A 84 -1.50 -5.12 4.28
CA PHE A 84 -2.67 -4.76 5.09
C PHE A 84 -2.37 -3.64 6.08
N GLY A 85 -1.14 -3.59 6.62
CA GLY A 85 -0.70 -2.47 7.45
C GLY A 85 -0.76 -1.14 6.71
N ALA A 86 -0.37 -1.11 5.44
CA ALA A 86 -0.49 0.08 4.61
C ALA A 86 -1.96 0.46 4.37
N ILE A 87 -2.85 -0.51 4.10
CA ILE A 87 -4.30 -0.27 3.99
C ILE A 87 -4.84 0.33 5.28
N PHE A 88 -4.49 -0.23 6.45
CA PHE A 88 -4.96 0.28 7.75
C PHE A 88 -4.48 1.71 8.01
N LEU A 89 -3.23 2.04 7.63
CA LEU A 89 -2.68 3.39 7.78
C LEU A 89 -3.32 4.40 6.83
N ALA A 90 -3.58 4.00 5.58
CA ALA A 90 -4.13 4.87 4.54
C ALA A 90 -5.65 5.06 4.64
N GLU A 91 -6.37 4.14 5.33
CA GLU A 91 -7.83 4.21 5.47
C GLU A 91 -8.25 5.56 6.05
N PRO A 92 -9.14 6.31 5.35
CA PRO A 92 -9.55 7.63 5.82
C PRO A 92 -10.44 7.57 7.06
N PRO A 93 -10.47 8.65 7.87
CA PRO A 93 -11.44 8.76 8.96
C PRO A 93 -12.90 8.69 8.45
N PRO A 94 -13.84 8.09 9.19
CA PRO A 94 -13.68 7.55 10.55
C PRO A 94 -13.20 6.09 10.59
N GLY A 95 -12.95 5.45 9.46
CA GLY A 95 -12.57 4.03 9.36
C GLY A 95 -11.14 3.75 9.80
N GLY A 96 -10.23 4.69 9.60
CA GLY A 96 -8.82 4.60 9.90
C GLY A 96 -8.18 5.93 10.22
N PRO A 97 -6.83 5.98 10.35
CA PRO A 97 -6.11 7.18 10.74
C PRO A 97 -5.91 8.21 9.61
N GLY A 98 -6.08 7.83 8.34
CA GLY A 98 -5.84 8.71 7.19
C GLY A 98 -4.38 9.16 7.08
N ARG A 99 -3.42 8.22 7.15
CA ARG A 99 -1.97 8.51 7.13
C ARG A 99 -1.29 7.86 5.92
N PRO A 100 -1.62 8.28 4.69
CA PRO A 100 -1.10 7.65 3.47
C PRO A 100 0.43 7.72 3.35
N GLU A 101 1.08 8.76 3.86
CA GLU A 101 2.55 8.89 3.84
C GLU A 101 3.22 7.81 4.71
N GLN A 102 2.64 7.48 5.87
CA GLN A 102 3.13 6.39 6.71
C GLN A 102 2.92 5.03 6.05
N ALA A 103 1.83 4.87 5.31
CA ALA A 103 1.55 3.65 4.54
C ALA A 103 2.58 3.45 3.41
N ILE A 104 2.91 4.52 2.67
CA ILE A 104 3.96 4.51 1.64
C ILE A 104 5.30 4.14 2.27
N ALA A 105 5.71 4.81 3.36
CA ALA A 105 6.96 4.52 4.03
C ALA A 105 7.06 3.06 4.52
N LEU A 106 5.96 2.48 4.99
CA LEU A 106 5.90 1.05 5.36
C LEU A 106 6.15 0.15 4.15
N LEU A 107 5.51 0.43 3.00
CA LEU A 107 5.67 -0.36 1.77
C LEU A 107 7.08 -0.19 1.17
N GLU A 108 7.67 1.00 1.24
CA GLU A 108 9.06 1.25 0.84
C GLU A 108 10.04 0.46 1.71
N LYS A 109 9.82 0.39 3.04
CA LYS A 109 10.56 -0.53 3.93
C LYS A 109 10.42 -1.98 3.45
N GLY A 110 9.23 -2.37 2.99
CA GLY A 110 8.97 -3.68 2.38
C GLY A 110 9.77 -3.90 1.09
N LEU A 111 9.86 -2.91 0.20
CA LEU A 111 10.66 -2.97 -1.02
C LEU A 111 12.17 -3.09 -0.73
N VAL A 112 12.66 -2.46 0.32
CA VAL A 112 14.06 -2.64 0.76
C VAL A 112 14.31 -4.07 1.22
N ALA A 113 13.38 -4.66 1.98
CA ALA A 113 13.50 -6.03 2.48
C ALA A 113 13.27 -7.10 1.40
N GLN A 114 12.41 -6.82 0.43
CA GLN A 114 11.99 -7.73 -0.64
C GLN A 114 11.88 -6.97 -1.97
N PRO A 115 13.03 -6.65 -2.65
CA PRO A 115 13.07 -5.77 -3.81
C PRO A 115 12.25 -6.23 -5.02
N ASN A 116 11.97 -7.53 -5.12
CA ASN A 116 11.24 -8.13 -6.25
C ASN A 116 9.73 -8.30 -5.99
N LYS A 117 9.19 -7.72 -4.92
CA LYS A 117 7.75 -7.78 -4.60
C LYS A 117 7.01 -6.64 -5.31
N TRP A 118 6.60 -6.88 -6.57
CA TRP A 118 5.84 -5.91 -7.37
C TRP A 118 4.56 -5.41 -6.67
N GLN A 119 3.97 -6.24 -5.80
CA GLN A 119 2.77 -5.89 -5.05
C GLN A 119 2.96 -4.63 -4.18
N TYR A 120 4.13 -4.44 -3.59
CA TYR A 120 4.39 -3.25 -2.77
C TYR A 120 4.42 -1.98 -3.62
N ALA A 121 5.08 -2.03 -4.78
CA ALA A 121 5.09 -0.90 -5.71
C ALA A 121 3.68 -0.61 -6.26
N TYR A 122 2.89 -1.65 -6.53
CA TYR A 122 1.50 -1.51 -6.93
C TYR A 122 0.66 -0.86 -5.82
N ASP A 123 0.79 -1.33 -4.57
CA ASP A 123 0.06 -0.79 -3.43
C ASP A 123 0.42 0.69 -3.16
N ILE A 124 1.70 1.09 -3.36
CA ILE A 124 2.11 2.50 -3.29
C ILE A 124 1.40 3.33 -4.39
N GLY A 125 1.40 2.83 -5.63
CA GLY A 125 0.67 3.49 -6.72
C GLY A 125 -0.81 3.66 -6.42
N PHE A 126 -1.42 2.64 -5.81
CA PHE A 126 -2.82 2.69 -5.40
C PHE A 126 -3.09 3.76 -4.33
N ILE A 127 -2.20 3.90 -3.34
CA ILE A 127 -2.29 4.95 -2.31
C ILE A 127 -2.16 6.35 -2.93
N HIS A 128 -1.21 6.54 -3.87
CA HIS A 128 -1.09 7.81 -4.60
C HIS A 128 -2.38 8.14 -5.35
N LEU A 129 -2.98 7.16 -6.02
CA LEU A 129 -4.19 7.38 -6.82
C LEU A 129 -5.40 7.72 -5.96
N TRP A 130 -5.68 6.91 -4.91
CA TRP A 130 -6.93 7.01 -4.15
C TRP A 130 -6.86 7.92 -2.93
N ASN A 131 -5.72 7.96 -2.24
CA ASN A 131 -5.61 8.71 -1.00
C ASN A 131 -4.99 10.08 -1.19
N LEU A 132 -4.07 10.23 -2.16
CA LEU A 132 -3.36 11.48 -2.45
C LEU A 132 -3.86 12.20 -3.70
N SER A 133 -4.71 11.54 -4.52
CA SER A 133 -5.20 12.06 -5.81
C SER A 133 -4.07 12.47 -6.76
N ASP A 134 -2.92 11.79 -6.66
CA ASP A 134 -1.73 12.00 -7.49
C ASP A 134 -1.64 10.91 -8.56
N ALA A 135 -2.39 11.09 -9.64
CA ALA A 135 -2.42 10.15 -10.76
C ALA A 135 -1.05 10.00 -11.45
N LYS A 136 -0.22 11.06 -11.46
CA LYS A 136 1.10 11.02 -12.08
C LYS A 136 2.06 10.13 -11.30
N ALA A 137 2.17 10.32 -9.99
CA ALA A 137 2.97 9.46 -9.14
C ALA A 137 2.43 8.02 -9.15
N ALA A 138 1.11 7.84 -9.10
CA ALA A 138 0.47 6.52 -9.18
C ALA A 138 0.89 5.76 -10.45
N ALA A 139 0.83 6.42 -11.62
CA ALA A 139 1.22 5.82 -12.89
C ALA A 139 2.70 5.42 -12.93
N LEU A 140 3.59 6.25 -12.36
CA LEU A 140 5.02 5.92 -12.25
C LEU A 140 5.26 4.68 -11.38
N TRP A 141 4.56 4.57 -10.25
CA TRP A 141 4.64 3.41 -9.37
C TRP A 141 4.06 2.14 -10.02
N PHE A 142 2.93 2.25 -10.75
CA PHE A 142 2.38 1.13 -11.51
C PHE A 142 3.32 0.68 -12.63
N LYS A 143 3.97 1.62 -13.35
CA LYS A 143 5.00 1.30 -14.35
C LYS A 143 6.18 0.56 -13.71
N ARG A 144 6.66 1.05 -12.56
CA ARG A 144 7.70 0.35 -11.78
C ARG A 144 7.27 -1.06 -11.40
N ALA A 145 6.06 -1.23 -10.86
CA ALA A 145 5.53 -2.54 -10.52
C ALA A 145 5.44 -3.48 -11.73
N ALA A 146 4.99 -2.97 -12.89
CA ALA A 146 4.88 -3.73 -14.14
C ALA A 146 6.24 -4.23 -14.67
N SER A 147 7.33 -3.52 -14.37
CA SER A 147 8.69 -3.92 -14.77
C SER A 147 9.35 -4.93 -13.83
N MET A 148 8.71 -5.25 -12.70
CA MET A 148 9.28 -6.15 -11.70
C MET A 148 9.03 -7.64 -12.05
N PRO A 149 9.91 -8.56 -11.61
CA PRO A 149 9.73 -10.00 -11.84
C PRO A 149 8.39 -10.51 -11.31
N GLY A 150 7.69 -11.32 -12.12
CA GLY A 150 6.41 -11.92 -11.74
C GLY A 150 5.23 -10.94 -11.70
N ALA A 151 5.41 -9.71 -12.18
CA ALA A 151 4.31 -8.77 -12.36
C ALA A 151 3.33 -9.28 -13.44
N PRO A 152 2.02 -9.14 -13.23
CA PRO A 152 1.04 -9.56 -14.21
C PRO A 152 1.02 -8.61 -15.41
N ASN A 153 0.77 -9.15 -16.60
CA ASN A 153 0.83 -8.42 -17.86
C ASN A 153 -0.21 -7.28 -17.99
N TRP A 154 -1.29 -7.32 -17.20
CA TRP A 154 -2.31 -6.25 -17.19
C TRP A 154 -1.82 -4.96 -16.52
N LEU A 155 -0.73 -5.01 -15.76
CA LEU A 155 -0.28 -3.88 -14.96
C LEU A 155 0.33 -2.76 -15.82
N GLY A 156 1.01 -3.11 -16.93
CA GLY A 156 1.48 -2.14 -17.90
C GLY A 156 0.37 -1.30 -18.53
N PRO A 157 -0.70 -1.91 -19.07
CA PRO A 157 -1.88 -1.17 -19.52
C PRO A 157 -2.53 -0.29 -18.44
N VAL A 158 -2.60 -0.73 -17.19
CA VAL A 158 -3.11 0.08 -16.08
C VAL A 158 -2.24 1.32 -15.87
N ALA A 159 -0.93 1.16 -15.82
CA ALA A 159 0.02 2.27 -15.69
C ALA A 159 -0.16 3.32 -16.80
N ALA A 160 -0.25 2.86 -18.06
CA ALA A 160 -0.43 3.73 -19.21
C ALA A 160 -1.78 4.46 -19.19
N THR A 161 -2.87 3.78 -18.77
CA THR A 161 -4.19 4.41 -18.65
C THR A 161 -4.19 5.49 -17.57
N THR A 162 -3.62 5.20 -16.40
CA THR A 162 -3.50 6.17 -15.30
C THR A 162 -2.67 7.38 -15.72
N MET A 163 -1.58 7.17 -16.49
CA MET A 163 -0.76 8.26 -17.02
C MET A 163 -1.51 9.10 -18.06
N THR A 164 -2.43 8.50 -18.84
CA THR A 164 -3.21 9.22 -19.84
C THR A 164 -4.03 10.37 -19.23
N GLU A 165 -4.55 10.16 -18.04
CA GLU A 165 -5.33 11.17 -17.30
C GLU A 165 -4.45 12.28 -16.71
N ALA A 166 -3.22 11.93 -16.33
CA ALA A 166 -2.30 12.85 -15.66
C ALA A 166 -1.37 13.62 -16.63
N ASP A 167 -0.88 12.93 -17.66
CA ASP A 167 0.08 13.46 -18.64
C ASP A 167 -0.05 12.70 -19.97
N PRO A 168 -0.97 13.14 -20.86
CA PRO A 168 -1.21 12.47 -22.13
C PRO A 168 0.02 12.33 -23.04
N ALA A 169 0.95 13.29 -22.98
CA ALA A 169 2.18 13.24 -23.77
C ALA A 169 3.12 12.13 -23.29
N ALA A 170 3.33 12.02 -21.97
CA ALA A 170 4.10 10.94 -21.39
C ALA A 170 3.42 9.57 -21.63
N ALA A 171 2.10 9.51 -21.54
CA ALA A 171 1.33 8.30 -21.82
C ALA A 171 1.53 7.83 -23.27
N ALA A 172 1.51 8.75 -24.24
CA ALA A 172 1.74 8.41 -25.65
C ALA A 172 3.12 7.78 -25.89
N LEU A 173 4.16 8.27 -25.20
CA LEU A 173 5.50 7.67 -25.28
C LEU A 173 5.51 6.24 -24.71
N TRP A 174 4.89 6.02 -23.56
CA TRP A 174 4.81 4.69 -22.94
C TRP A 174 4.01 3.71 -23.79
N LEU A 175 2.90 4.15 -24.36
CA LEU A 175 2.08 3.31 -25.23
C LEU A 175 2.82 2.92 -26.50
N ARG A 176 3.60 3.83 -27.10
CA ARG A 176 4.47 3.52 -28.25
C ARG A 176 5.54 2.48 -27.87
N GLU A 177 6.22 2.67 -26.74
CA GLU A 177 7.20 1.72 -26.23
C GLU A 177 6.55 0.33 -26.02
N MET A 178 5.37 0.30 -25.40
CA MET A 178 4.62 -0.93 -25.13
C MET A 178 4.18 -1.63 -26.41
N ALA A 179 3.69 -0.89 -27.41
CA ALA A 179 3.32 -1.44 -28.71
C ALA A 179 4.53 -2.05 -29.45
N ALA A 180 5.70 -1.42 -29.33
CA ALA A 180 6.93 -1.87 -29.99
C ALA A 180 7.60 -3.06 -29.27
N SER A 181 7.61 -3.08 -27.93
CA SER A 181 8.39 -4.03 -27.13
C SER A 181 7.64 -5.24 -26.62
N SER A 182 6.28 -5.18 -26.54
CA SER A 182 5.51 -6.27 -25.97
C SER A 182 5.51 -7.52 -26.83
N SER A 183 5.84 -8.67 -26.25
CA SER A 183 5.69 -9.98 -26.88
C SER A 183 4.24 -10.47 -26.94
N GLN A 184 3.31 -9.81 -26.23
CA GLN A 184 1.92 -10.22 -26.08
C GLN A 184 1.01 -9.49 -27.06
N PRO A 185 0.32 -10.19 -28.02
CA PRO A 185 -0.50 -9.52 -29.02
C PRO A 185 -1.62 -8.64 -28.46
N TRP A 186 -2.27 -9.06 -27.37
CA TRP A 186 -3.35 -8.30 -26.76
C TRP A 186 -2.86 -7.01 -26.08
N VAL A 187 -1.63 -7.00 -25.51
CA VAL A 187 -1.03 -5.81 -24.93
C VAL A 187 -0.71 -4.79 -26.03
N ARG A 188 -0.16 -5.26 -27.17
CA ARG A 188 0.06 -4.39 -28.35
C ARG A 188 -1.24 -3.77 -28.84
N ALA A 189 -2.28 -4.60 -29.01
CA ALA A 189 -3.59 -4.12 -29.48
C ALA A 189 -4.21 -3.07 -28.53
N ILE A 190 -4.04 -3.22 -27.22
CA ILE A 190 -4.48 -2.21 -26.24
C ILE A 190 -3.68 -0.91 -26.42
N ALA A 191 -2.36 -1.01 -26.51
CA ALA A 191 -1.48 0.14 -26.66
C ALA A 191 -1.79 0.93 -27.95
N GLU A 192 -1.95 0.25 -29.07
CA GLU A 192 -2.30 0.86 -30.37
C GLU A 192 -3.67 1.55 -30.33
N ARG A 193 -4.67 0.88 -29.75
CA ARG A 193 -6.01 1.47 -29.59
C ARG A 193 -6.00 2.73 -28.74
N ARG A 194 -5.24 2.73 -27.63
CA ARG A 194 -5.12 3.90 -26.75
C ARG A 194 -4.35 5.05 -27.43
N LEU A 195 -3.31 4.75 -28.22
CA LEU A 195 -2.61 5.75 -29.02
C LEU A 195 -3.55 6.42 -30.02
N ALA A 196 -4.35 5.64 -30.74
CA ALA A 196 -5.33 6.18 -31.68
C ALA A 196 -6.37 7.07 -30.99
N GLN A 197 -6.84 6.69 -29.78
CA GLN A 197 -7.75 7.52 -28.98
C GLN A 197 -7.10 8.86 -28.58
N LEU A 198 -5.84 8.83 -28.10
CA LEU A 198 -5.12 10.05 -27.73
C LEU A 198 -4.92 10.99 -28.92
N GLN A 199 -4.57 10.44 -30.08
CA GLN A 199 -4.43 11.23 -31.31
C GLN A 199 -5.75 11.89 -31.70
N ALA A 200 -6.85 11.13 -31.74
CA ALA A 200 -8.17 11.67 -32.06
C ALA A 200 -8.61 12.78 -31.09
N MET A 201 -8.31 12.65 -29.79
CA MET A 201 -8.59 13.71 -28.80
C MET A 201 -7.77 14.98 -29.06
N GLN A 202 -6.48 14.83 -29.44
CA GLN A 202 -5.62 15.96 -29.77
C GLN A 202 -6.09 16.68 -31.06
N ASP A 203 -6.50 15.92 -32.08
CA ASP A 203 -7.01 16.45 -33.32
C ASP A 203 -8.30 17.27 -33.12
N ILE A 204 -9.21 16.76 -32.29
CA ILE A 204 -10.44 17.48 -31.91
C ILE A 204 -10.10 18.79 -31.18
N ALA A 205 -9.22 18.73 -30.19
CA ALA A 205 -8.83 19.93 -29.43
C ALA A 205 -8.14 20.99 -30.31
N GLN A 206 -7.45 20.59 -31.39
CA GLN A 206 -6.87 21.52 -32.36
C GLN A 206 -7.89 22.15 -33.32
N LEU A 207 -9.02 21.47 -33.57
CA LEU A 207 -10.10 22.00 -34.41
C LEU A 207 -11.01 22.98 -33.67
N GLU A 208 -11.03 22.90 -32.32
CA GLU A 208 -11.84 23.77 -31.44
C GLU A 208 -11.08 25.04 -31.00
N ALA A 209 -9.77 25.12 -31.24
CA ALA A 209 -8.89 26.24 -30.84
C ALA A 209 -8.71 27.26 -31.97
#